data_f35d99d34e7ce69cc567653b177b0022
#
_entry.id   f35d99d34e7ce69cc567653b177b0022
#
_cell.length_a   1.000
_cell.length_b   1.000
_cell.length_c   1.000
_cell.angle_alpha   90.00
_cell.angle_beta   90.00
_cell.angle_gamma   90.00
#
_symmetry.space_group_name_H-M   'P 1'
#
loop_
_entity.id
_entity.type
_entity.pdbx_description
1 polymer ?
#
loop_
_entity_poly.entity_id
_entity_poly.type
_entity_poly.pdbx_seq_one_letter_code
_entity_poly.pdbx_strand_id
1 'polypeptide(L)'
;MEPLIAALTDLLGPNHVIVDAHDLAGLARDGRGAFGRPLCAVRPATAALVAGVLRLCRDFGTVAVPRGAGTGLSGGGCADDSGSQVVILTDGLNGAIDIDAANRTASVGAGVRLSALNAAARGHGLFLPIDLGADPSIGGMIATNTGGARLLLHGDMRRHVRAIEVVLGDSEIVQLGSPLWKDNSALDLKQMFIGAGGATGIVAGATIALTPLPRHQVTAMLALADARSAVDLLLSAENQFGTLLTAFEGMSMNAVEAALDHVPGLASPFPHGRPGYIAMLELSGNAVCDTAALETALAEWCAPFLRAEGPVLDAVVDSGGRHWAIRHAIPEALRGRGSVIACDIAVRRGDIMTCRAHLSTEAAARWPDLTIHDFGHVGDGGRHFTRVWPHRLGSTPVGLAEGVRTYVFDIVVRHYGGSF
;
A
#
# COMPACT_ATOMS: atom_id res chain seq x y z
N MET A 1 31.52 13.79 14.07
CA MET A 1 30.06 13.90 13.83
C MET A 1 29.57 15.35 13.99
N GLU A 2 30.03 16.10 15.00
CA GLU A 2 29.71 17.55 15.11
C GLU A 2 30.05 18.38 13.86
N PRO A 3 31.20 18.16 13.15
CA PRO A 3 31.50 18.90 11.94
C PRO A 3 30.51 18.66 10.78
N LEU A 4 29.97 17.43 10.64
CA LEU A 4 28.94 17.14 9.64
C LEU A 4 27.63 17.87 9.96
N ILE A 5 27.21 17.85 11.24
CA ILE A 5 25.98 18.56 11.67
C ILE A 5 26.12 20.06 11.42
N ALA A 6 27.28 20.65 11.71
CA ALA A 6 27.58 22.05 11.43
C ALA A 6 27.47 22.37 9.91
N ALA A 7 28.11 21.55 9.05
CA ALA A 7 28.06 21.72 7.60
C ALA A 7 26.61 21.54 7.03
N LEU A 8 25.84 20.60 7.57
CA LEU A 8 24.43 20.44 7.22
C LEU A 8 23.59 21.64 7.65
N THR A 9 23.90 22.22 8.83
CA THR A 9 23.23 23.41 9.34
C THR A 9 23.57 24.63 8.50
N ASP A 10 24.81 24.79 8.07
CA ASP A 10 25.24 25.86 7.17
C ASP A 10 24.56 25.76 5.80
N LEU A 11 24.38 24.53 5.27
CA LEU A 11 23.73 24.30 3.99
C LEU A 11 22.22 24.54 4.02
N LEU A 12 21.53 24.08 5.07
CA LEU A 12 20.07 24.01 5.11
C LEU A 12 19.44 25.08 6.01
N GLY A 13 20.20 25.66 6.92
CA GLY A 13 19.71 26.44 8.04
C GLY A 13 19.30 25.63 9.25
N PRO A 14 19.36 26.21 10.46
CA PRO A 14 19.18 25.49 11.73
C PRO A 14 17.79 24.87 11.90
N ASN A 15 16.75 25.46 11.29
CA ASN A 15 15.37 24.96 11.38
C ASN A 15 15.12 23.69 10.54
N HIS A 16 16.07 23.31 9.69
CA HIS A 16 15.98 22.16 8.79
C HIS A 16 16.91 21.02 9.17
N VAL A 17 17.62 21.11 10.32
CA VAL A 17 18.46 20.05 10.87
C VAL A 17 17.96 19.70 12.27
N ILE A 18 17.50 18.46 12.43
CA ILE A 18 16.92 17.93 13.65
C ILE A 18 17.98 17.08 14.35
N VAL A 19 18.35 17.48 15.57
CA VAL A 19 19.33 16.77 16.42
C VAL A 19 18.74 16.40 17.78
N ASP A 20 17.57 16.94 18.13
CA ASP A 20 16.90 16.66 19.39
C ASP A 20 16.54 15.17 19.49
N ALA A 21 16.90 14.52 20.58
CA ALA A 21 16.72 13.09 20.77
C ALA A 21 15.25 12.67 20.81
N HIS A 22 14.34 13.53 21.29
CA HIS A 22 12.92 13.24 21.35
C HIS A 22 12.31 13.24 19.94
N ASP A 23 12.65 14.24 19.14
CA ASP A 23 12.18 14.36 17.76
C ASP A 23 12.75 13.21 16.88
N LEU A 24 14.02 12.87 17.05
CA LEU A 24 14.67 11.75 16.36
C LEU A 24 14.04 10.40 16.72
N ALA A 25 13.59 10.20 17.96
CA ALA A 25 12.93 8.96 18.38
C ALA A 25 11.61 8.73 17.62
N GLY A 26 10.88 9.79 17.25
CA GLY A 26 9.71 9.72 16.38
C GLY A 26 10.04 9.29 14.96
N LEU A 27 11.20 9.71 14.45
CA LEU A 27 11.70 9.39 13.10
C LEU A 27 12.37 8.01 13.01
N ALA A 28 12.76 7.43 14.14
CA ALA A 28 13.35 6.09 14.23
C ALA A 28 12.30 4.97 14.09
N ARG A 29 11.01 5.30 13.93
CA ARG A 29 9.92 4.33 13.90
C ARG A 29 9.23 4.29 12.54
N ASP A 30 8.81 3.09 12.15
CA ASP A 30 7.80 2.90 11.11
C ASP A 30 6.49 2.36 11.71
N GLY A 31 5.56 1.92 10.86
CA GLY A 31 4.29 1.38 11.30
C GLY A 31 4.37 0.03 12.06
N ARG A 32 5.55 -0.60 12.16
CA ARG A 32 5.78 -1.85 12.90
C ARG A 32 6.53 -1.67 14.22
N GLY A 33 7.09 -0.48 14.49
CA GLY A 33 7.80 -0.24 15.74
C GLY A 33 9.03 0.66 15.61
N ALA A 34 9.97 0.52 16.55
CA ALA A 34 11.20 1.28 16.54
C ALA A 34 12.30 0.52 15.80
N PHE A 35 12.98 1.22 14.90
CA PHE A 35 14.11 0.69 14.15
C PHE A 35 15.25 1.71 14.28
N GLY A 36 16.30 1.40 14.94
CA GLY A 36 17.54 2.06 14.97
C GLY A 36 17.57 3.50 15.54
N ARG A 37 18.71 4.15 15.36
CA ARG A 37 19.03 5.44 15.95
C ARG A 37 19.74 6.34 14.91
N PRO A 38 19.06 7.35 14.33
CA PRO A 38 19.72 8.30 13.43
C PRO A 38 20.72 9.20 14.17
N LEU A 39 21.76 9.66 13.47
CA LEU A 39 22.67 10.73 13.91
C LEU A 39 21.92 12.06 13.99
N CYS A 40 21.26 12.40 12.92
CA CYS A 40 20.39 13.57 12.77
C CYS A 40 19.38 13.32 11.64
N ALA A 41 18.37 14.19 11.54
CA ALA A 41 17.51 14.22 10.39
C ALA A 41 17.53 15.61 9.73
N VAL A 42 17.43 15.64 8.40
CA VAL A 42 17.47 16.89 7.61
C VAL A 42 16.26 17.00 6.69
N ARG A 43 15.79 18.22 6.47
CA ARG A 43 14.58 18.51 5.67
C ARG A 43 14.92 19.45 4.50
N PRO A 44 15.55 18.94 3.42
CA PRO A 44 15.85 19.72 2.22
C PRO A 44 14.56 20.08 1.46
N ALA A 45 14.49 21.31 0.92
CA ALA A 45 13.31 21.80 0.21
C ALA A 45 13.41 21.65 -1.33
N THR A 46 14.59 21.31 -1.86
CA THR A 46 14.83 21.19 -3.32
C THR A 46 15.75 20.03 -3.63
N ALA A 47 15.73 19.53 -4.87
CA ALA A 47 16.67 18.51 -5.36
C ALA A 47 18.13 18.98 -5.21
N ALA A 48 18.44 20.24 -5.43
CA ALA A 48 19.78 20.80 -5.25
C ALA A 48 20.25 20.71 -3.78
N LEU A 49 19.38 20.94 -2.82
CA LEU A 49 19.70 20.77 -1.41
C LEU A 49 19.86 19.31 -1.01
N VAL A 50 19.05 18.38 -1.60
CA VAL A 50 19.27 16.93 -1.42
C VAL A 50 20.65 16.54 -1.94
N ALA A 51 21.03 17.02 -3.14
CA ALA A 51 22.37 16.78 -3.71
C ALA A 51 23.50 17.32 -2.80
N GLY A 52 23.31 18.49 -2.21
CA GLY A 52 24.24 19.06 -1.22
C GLY A 52 24.39 18.18 0.04
N VAL A 53 23.26 17.67 0.56
CA VAL A 53 23.26 16.75 1.72
C VAL A 53 23.98 15.45 1.37
N LEU A 54 23.69 14.82 0.20
CA LEU A 54 24.38 13.60 -0.21
C LEU A 54 25.90 13.79 -0.38
N ARG A 55 26.31 14.96 -0.90
CA ARG A 55 27.73 15.30 -1.02
C ARG A 55 28.41 15.37 0.35
N LEU A 56 27.78 16.07 1.29
CA LEU A 56 28.30 16.14 2.66
C LEU A 56 28.35 14.76 3.31
N CYS A 57 27.31 13.95 3.18
CA CYS A 57 27.30 12.58 3.72
C CYS A 57 28.47 11.77 3.16
N ARG A 58 28.71 11.83 1.85
CA ARG A 58 29.83 11.16 1.19
C ARG A 58 31.18 11.67 1.70
N ASP A 59 31.35 13.00 1.78
CA ASP A 59 32.62 13.62 2.18
C ASP A 59 32.99 13.30 3.64
N PHE A 60 31.99 13.08 4.49
CA PHE A 60 32.16 12.64 5.88
C PHE A 60 32.03 11.12 6.08
N GLY A 61 31.90 10.31 5.03
CA GLY A 61 31.78 8.85 5.10
C GLY A 61 30.52 8.35 5.81
N THR A 62 29.43 9.09 5.71
CA THR A 62 28.16 8.79 6.39
C THR A 62 27.10 8.32 5.39
N VAL A 63 26.25 7.39 5.82
CA VAL A 63 25.11 6.89 5.02
C VAL A 63 23.91 7.82 5.17
N ALA A 64 23.26 8.12 4.05
CA ALA A 64 21.99 8.85 4.02
C ALA A 64 20.82 7.88 3.80
N VAL A 65 19.74 8.04 4.60
CA VAL A 65 18.53 7.23 4.54
C VAL A 65 17.34 8.12 4.14
N PRO A 66 16.78 7.99 2.93
CA PRO A 66 15.62 8.77 2.54
C PRO A 66 14.36 8.28 3.29
N ARG A 67 13.59 9.23 3.83
CA ARG A 67 12.34 8.97 4.54
C ARG A 67 11.21 9.83 3.98
N GLY A 68 10.18 9.17 3.46
CA GLY A 68 8.92 9.80 3.08
C GLY A 68 8.02 10.02 4.30
N ALA A 69 6.73 9.74 4.13
CA ALA A 69 5.72 9.92 5.17
C ALA A 69 5.83 8.97 6.38
N GLY A 70 6.74 8.01 6.37
CA GLY A 70 6.90 7.03 7.45
C GLY A 70 5.78 5.99 7.56
N THR A 71 4.94 5.87 6.54
CA THR A 71 3.81 4.92 6.49
C THR A 71 4.21 3.50 6.10
N GLY A 72 5.47 3.28 5.70
CA GLY A 72 6.01 1.97 5.36
C GLY A 72 6.04 1.02 6.55
N LEU A 73 6.12 -0.29 6.25
CA LEU A 73 6.08 -1.35 7.26
C LEU A 73 7.31 -2.26 7.24
N SER A 74 8.34 -1.89 6.45
CA SER A 74 9.53 -2.74 6.21
C SER A 74 10.84 -2.14 6.72
N GLY A 75 10.78 -1.02 7.44
CA GLY A 75 11.96 -0.36 8.00
C GLY A 75 12.80 0.43 6.99
N GLY A 76 12.48 0.41 5.68
CA GLY A 76 13.33 1.01 4.63
C GLY A 76 13.56 2.52 4.73
N GLY A 77 12.72 3.25 5.48
CA GLY A 77 12.90 4.68 5.76
C GLY A 77 13.44 4.97 7.16
N CYS A 78 13.99 3.97 7.86
CA CYS A 78 14.53 4.10 9.20
C CYS A 78 16.06 3.91 9.18
N ALA A 79 16.77 4.66 9.99
CA ALA A 79 18.21 4.45 10.22
C ALA A 79 18.44 3.13 10.97
N ASP A 80 19.68 2.62 10.95
CA ASP A 80 20.11 1.50 11.78
C ASP A 80 20.47 1.94 13.22
N ASP A 81 20.91 0.97 14.06
CA ASP A 81 21.26 1.21 15.46
C ASP A 81 22.64 1.85 15.67
N SER A 82 23.42 2.11 14.61
CA SER A 82 24.78 2.64 14.68
C SER A 82 24.84 4.06 15.26
N GLY A 83 23.78 4.84 15.11
CA GLY A 83 23.76 6.27 15.47
C GLY A 83 24.64 7.14 14.57
N SER A 84 25.00 6.66 13.37
CA SER A 84 25.89 7.35 12.43
C SER A 84 25.20 7.81 11.14
N GLN A 85 23.96 7.39 10.89
CA GLN A 85 23.25 7.66 9.64
C GLN A 85 22.44 8.96 9.69
N VAL A 86 22.40 9.68 8.56
CA VAL A 86 21.59 10.89 8.37
C VAL A 86 20.26 10.51 7.71
N VAL A 87 19.13 10.86 8.32
CA VAL A 87 17.80 10.66 7.72
C VAL A 87 17.44 11.90 6.89
N ILE A 88 17.14 11.72 5.60
CA ILE A 88 16.66 12.77 4.70
C ILE A 88 15.14 12.72 4.64
N LEU A 89 14.49 13.71 5.25
CA LEU A 89 13.04 13.86 5.24
C LEU A 89 12.60 14.49 3.91
N THR A 90 11.89 13.73 3.10
CA THR A 90 11.41 14.24 1.79
C THR A 90 10.15 15.08 1.89
N ASP A 91 9.56 15.27 3.07
CA ASP A 91 8.41 16.14 3.29
C ASP A 91 8.69 17.62 3.00
N GLY A 92 9.97 18.04 3.02
CA GLY A 92 10.39 19.37 2.54
C GLY A 92 10.22 19.54 1.02
N LEU A 93 10.20 18.46 0.24
CA LEU A 93 10.00 18.46 -1.21
C LEU A 93 8.50 18.52 -1.55
N ASN A 94 7.77 19.47 -0.98
CA ASN A 94 6.31 19.60 -1.04
C ASN A 94 5.84 20.81 -1.85
N GLY A 95 6.59 21.22 -2.86
CA GLY A 95 6.27 22.35 -3.74
C GLY A 95 4.86 22.28 -4.34
N ALA A 96 4.53 23.25 -5.18
CA ALA A 96 3.20 23.38 -5.79
C ALA A 96 2.80 22.08 -6.55
N ILE A 97 1.52 21.74 -6.45
CA ILE A 97 0.89 20.69 -7.25
C ILE A 97 0.38 21.37 -8.52
N ASP A 98 0.98 21.02 -9.67
CA ASP A 98 0.57 21.52 -10.97
C ASP A 98 -0.23 20.46 -11.73
N ILE A 99 -1.52 20.73 -12.00
CA ILE A 99 -2.43 19.82 -12.67
C ILE A 99 -2.61 20.24 -14.13
N ASP A 100 -2.13 19.45 -15.05
CA ASP A 100 -2.48 19.55 -16.47
C ASP A 100 -3.71 18.66 -16.75
N ALA A 101 -4.88 19.27 -16.74
CA ALA A 101 -6.13 18.56 -16.95
C ALA A 101 -6.28 18.01 -18.40
N ALA A 102 -5.70 18.68 -19.39
CA ALA A 102 -5.76 18.26 -20.79
C ALA A 102 -4.91 17.00 -21.02
N ASN A 103 -3.74 16.95 -20.41
CA ASN A 103 -2.83 15.78 -20.46
C ASN A 103 -3.14 14.76 -19.35
N ARG A 104 -4.04 15.08 -18.41
CA ARG A 104 -4.35 14.24 -17.24
C ARG A 104 -3.10 13.85 -16.48
N THR A 105 -2.27 14.84 -16.18
CA THR A 105 -1.04 14.65 -15.41
C THR A 105 -0.96 15.63 -14.26
N ALA A 106 -0.17 15.28 -13.25
CA ALA A 106 0.21 16.17 -12.16
C ALA A 106 1.73 16.21 -12.04
N SER A 107 2.32 17.41 -12.01
CA SER A 107 3.71 17.61 -11.61
C SER A 107 3.76 17.94 -10.13
N VAL A 108 4.51 17.14 -9.35
CA VAL A 108 4.50 17.22 -7.88
C VAL A 108 5.89 16.97 -7.29
N GLY A 109 6.17 17.59 -6.16
CA GLY A 109 7.33 17.23 -5.34
C GLY A 109 7.14 15.88 -4.64
N ALA A 110 8.25 15.20 -4.35
CA ALA A 110 8.24 13.87 -3.73
C ALA A 110 7.59 13.83 -2.33
N GLY A 111 7.60 14.95 -1.61
CA GLY A 111 7.01 15.11 -0.28
C GLY A 111 5.49 15.31 -0.27
N VAL A 112 4.88 15.62 -1.41
CA VAL A 112 3.43 15.81 -1.53
C VAL A 112 2.71 14.54 -1.08
N ARG A 113 1.67 14.69 -0.25
CA ARG A 113 0.84 13.58 0.22
C ARG A 113 -0.18 13.16 -0.83
N LEU A 114 -0.52 11.87 -0.84
CA LEU A 114 -1.54 11.31 -1.73
C LEU A 114 -2.89 12.03 -1.58
N SER A 115 -3.30 12.30 -0.35
CA SER A 115 -4.54 13.04 -0.04
C SER A 115 -4.54 14.46 -0.64
N ALA A 116 -3.41 15.18 -0.54
CA ALA A 116 -3.26 16.53 -1.07
C ALA A 116 -3.30 16.53 -2.61
N LEU A 117 -2.60 15.59 -3.26
CA LEU A 117 -2.66 15.42 -4.71
C LEU A 117 -4.10 15.13 -5.17
N ASN A 118 -4.78 14.18 -4.52
CA ASN A 118 -6.15 13.82 -4.89
C ASN A 118 -7.16 14.94 -4.59
N ALA A 119 -6.94 15.76 -3.54
CA ALA A 119 -7.75 16.93 -3.28
C ALA A 119 -7.62 17.99 -4.40
N ALA A 120 -6.40 18.26 -4.88
CA ALA A 120 -6.15 19.17 -6.00
C ALA A 120 -6.74 18.61 -7.32
N ALA A 121 -6.51 17.33 -7.61
CA ALA A 121 -6.95 16.69 -8.87
C ALA A 121 -8.49 16.61 -8.98
N ARG A 122 -9.20 16.45 -7.86
CA ARG A 122 -10.68 16.39 -7.84
C ARG A 122 -11.34 17.63 -8.39
N GLY A 123 -10.73 18.80 -8.22
CA GLY A 123 -11.21 20.05 -8.83
C GLY A 123 -11.27 20.02 -10.36
N HIS A 124 -10.52 19.09 -10.96
CA HIS A 124 -10.46 18.85 -12.41
C HIS A 124 -11.19 17.53 -12.82
N GLY A 125 -11.92 16.89 -11.90
CA GLY A 125 -12.56 15.59 -12.14
C GLY A 125 -11.59 14.42 -12.32
N LEU A 126 -10.38 14.55 -11.75
CA LEU A 126 -9.28 13.58 -11.86
C LEU A 126 -8.85 13.07 -10.48
N PHE A 127 -8.12 11.96 -10.45
CA PHE A 127 -7.49 11.42 -9.25
C PHE A 127 -6.34 10.47 -9.58
N LEU A 128 -5.45 10.24 -8.64
CA LEU A 128 -4.51 9.11 -8.66
C LEU A 128 -5.22 7.90 -8.04
N PRO A 129 -5.50 6.82 -8.80
CA PRO A 129 -6.39 5.74 -8.37
C PRO A 129 -5.72 4.69 -7.48
N ILE A 130 -4.81 5.11 -6.60
CA ILE A 130 -4.18 4.24 -5.61
C ILE A 130 -4.90 4.47 -4.27
N ASP A 131 -5.54 3.42 -3.77
CA ASP A 131 -6.33 3.46 -2.53
C ASP A 131 -5.61 2.70 -1.42
N LEU A 132 -5.27 3.42 -0.35
CA LEU A 132 -4.50 2.92 0.78
C LEU A 132 -5.15 3.33 2.10
N GLY A 133 -4.97 2.49 3.13
CA GLY A 133 -5.38 2.82 4.51
C GLY A 133 -4.47 3.85 5.22
N ALA A 134 -3.47 4.42 4.52
CA ALA A 134 -2.54 5.41 5.02
C ALA A 134 -2.41 6.56 4.02
N ASP A 135 -1.80 7.68 4.42
CA ASP A 135 -1.53 8.84 3.56
C ASP A 135 -0.02 8.98 3.26
N PRO A 136 0.52 8.19 2.31
CA PRO A 136 1.94 8.24 1.95
C PRO A 136 2.31 9.49 1.16
N SER A 137 3.61 9.79 1.09
CA SER A 137 4.15 10.75 0.14
C SER A 137 4.34 10.13 -1.25
N ILE A 138 4.22 10.95 -2.30
CA ILE A 138 4.37 10.50 -3.70
C ILE A 138 5.76 9.88 -3.94
N GLY A 139 6.83 10.49 -3.42
CA GLY A 139 8.18 9.90 -3.53
C GLY A 139 8.31 8.56 -2.82
N GLY A 140 7.67 8.39 -1.65
CA GLY A 140 7.62 7.12 -0.94
C GLY A 140 6.85 6.05 -1.72
N MET A 141 5.72 6.40 -2.35
CA MET A 141 4.95 5.50 -3.20
C MET A 141 5.75 5.06 -4.43
N ILE A 142 6.50 5.96 -5.06
CA ILE A 142 7.40 5.65 -6.18
C ILE A 142 8.52 4.70 -5.71
N ALA A 143 9.18 5.03 -4.60
CA ALA A 143 10.29 4.25 -4.08
C ALA A 143 9.91 2.81 -3.74
N THR A 144 8.67 2.57 -3.29
CA THR A 144 8.18 1.22 -2.94
C THR A 144 7.30 0.58 -4.02
N ASN A 145 7.07 1.28 -5.14
CA ASN A 145 6.11 0.85 -6.19
C ASN A 145 4.77 0.45 -5.59
N THR A 146 4.20 1.32 -4.79
CA THR A 146 2.99 1.03 -4.01
C THR A 146 1.81 0.66 -4.91
N GLY A 147 1.20 -0.47 -4.66
CA GLY A 147 -0.14 -0.84 -5.13
C GLY A 147 -1.21 -0.38 -4.14
N GLY A 148 -2.46 -0.59 -4.47
CA GLY A 148 -3.60 -0.29 -3.60
C GLY A 148 -4.77 -1.22 -3.90
N ALA A 149 -5.88 -1.03 -3.20
CA ALA A 149 -7.05 -1.91 -3.31
C ALA A 149 -7.65 -1.99 -4.72
N ARG A 150 -7.37 -1.00 -5.59
CA ARG A 150 -7.83 -0.96 -6.98
C ARG A 150 -6.74 -1.31 -8.01
N LEU A 151 -5.69 -2.02 -7.57
CA LEU A 151 -4.58 -2.45 -8.44
C LEU A 151 -5.08 -3.29 -9.62
N LEU A 152 -6.14 -4.07 -9.44
CA LEU A 152 -6.73 -4.93 -10.49
C LEU A 152 -6.98 -4.17 -11.80
N LEU A 153 -7.61 -3.00 -11.73
CA LEU A 153 -7.88 -2.16 -12.91
C LEU A 153 -6.75 -1.17 -13.20
N HIS A 154 -6.26 -0.50 -12.15
CA HIS A 154 -5.44 0.69 -12.33
C HIS A 154 -3.94 0.39 -12.29
N GLY A 155 -3.53 -0.78 -11.80
CA GLY A 155 -2.12 -1.11 -11.59
C GLY A 155 -1.52 -0.44 -10.37
N ASP A 156 -0.21 -0.58 -10.24
CA ASP A 156 0.62 -0.01 -9.18
C ASP A 156 1.18 1.38 -9.57
N MET A 157 1.99 1.97 -8.69
CA MET A 157 2.57 3.29 -8.90
C MET A 157 3.41 3.37 -10.20
N ARG A 158 4.08 2.30 -10.60
CA ARG A 158 4.88 2.18 -11.83
C ARG A 158 4.08 2.56 -13.08
N ARG A 159 2.81 2.15 -13.13
CA ARG A 159 1.92 2.45 -14.26
C ARG A 159 1.59 3.94 -14.37
N HIS A 160 1.63 4.66 -13.25
CA HIS A 160 1.22 6.07 -13.18
C HIS A 160 2.38 7.05 -13.31
N VAL A 161 3.62 6.63 -13.11
CA VAL A 161 4.79 7.51 -13.20
C VAL A 161 5.17 7.76 -14.67
N ARG A 162 5.08 9.02 -15.10
CA ARG A 162 5.48 9.46 -16.45
C ARG A 162 6.93 9.94 -16.48
N ALA A 163 7.31 10.77 -15.53
CA ALA A 163 8.66 11.28 -15.38
C ALA A 163 9.03 11.39 -13.91
N ILE A 164 10.32 11.37 -13.61
CA ILE A 164 10.87 11.59 -12.27
C ILE A 164 12.09 12.51 -12.34
N GLU A 165 12.25 13.32 -11.28
CA GLU A 165 13.49 13.99 -10.94
C GLU A 165 14.15 13.18 -9.83
N VAL A 166 15.40 12.78 -10.02
CA VAL A 166 16.14 11.93 -9.09
C VAL A 166 17.49 12.55 -8.75
N VAL A 167 17.88 12.49 -7.50
CA VAL A 167 19.23 12.80 -7.05
C VAL A 167 19.97 11.49 -6.84
N LEU A 168 21.03 11.29 -7.61
CA LEU A 168 21.87 10.09 -7.57
C LEU A 168 22.84 10.11 -6.37
N GLY A 169 23.44 8.97 -6.05
CA GLY A 169 24.38 8.85 -4.95
C GLY A 169 25.68 9.67 -5.08
N ASP A 170 26.06 10.02 -6.31
CA ASP A 170 27.16 10.94 -6.62
C ASP A 170 26.79 12.42 -6.55
N SER A 171 25.53 12.71 -6.21
CA SER A 171 24.91 14.03 -6.10
C SER A 171 24.55 14.68 -7.45
N GLU A 172 24.56 13.91 -8.55
CA GLU A 172 24.04 14.37 -9.82
C GLU A 172 22.49 14.36 -9.80
N ILE A 173 21.88 15.37 -10.43
CA ILE A 173 20.42 15.48 -10.56
C ILE A 173 20.05 15.11 -11.98
N VAL A 174 19.20 14.12 -12.15
CA VAL A 174 18.77 13.62 -13.44
C VAL A 174 17.25 13.71 -13.61
N GLN A 175 16.82 14.04 -14.83
CA GLN A 175 15.42 13.99 -15.24
C GLN A 175 15.22 12.77 -16.12
N LEU A 176 14.29 11.89 -15.79
CA LEU A 176 14.04 10.64 -16.49
C LEU A 176 12.57 10.51 -16.88
N GLY A 177 12.32 10.09 -18.12
CA GLY A 177 10.99 10.02 -18.69
C GLY A 177 10.50 11.37 -19.21
N SER A 178 9.25 11.44 -19.63
CA SER A 178 8.61 12.64 -20.17
C SER A 178 7.11 12.64 -19.84
N PRO A 179 6.42 13.80 -19.87
CA PRO A 179 4.98 13.87 -19.67
C PRO A 179 4.16 13.28 -20.82
N LEU A 180 4.81 12.82 -21.88
CA LEU A 180 4.14 12.31 -23.07
C LEU A 180 3.40 10.99 -22.79
N TRP A 181 2.23 10.83 -23.42
CA TRP A 181 1.49 9.57 -23.40
C TRP A 181 2.16 8.48 -24.25
N LYS A 182 2.81 8.89 -25.31
CA LYS A 182 3.59 8.02 -26.20
C LYS A 182 5.02 8.52 -26.27
N ASP A 183 5.95 7.72 -25.73
CA ASP A 183 7.39 7.97 -25.81
C ASP A 183 8.09 6.64 -26.12
N ASN A 184 8.56 6.51 -27.35
CA ASN A 184 9.26 5.33 -27.86
C ASN A 184 10.73 5.68 -28.19
N SER A 185 11.25 6.79 -27.68
CA SER A 185 12.52 7.37 -28.14
C SER A 185 13.75 6.73 -27.49
N ALA A 186 13.63 6.08 -26.33
CA ALA A 186 14.78 5.53 -25.60
C ALA A 186 14.36 4.41 -24.64
N LEU A 187 15.34 3.87 -23.92
CA LEU A 187 15.10 2.97 -22.79
C LEU A 187 14.40 3.73 -21.67
N ASP A 188 13.44 3.08 -21.04
CA ASP A 188 12.67 3.65 -19.95
C ASP A 188 13.44 3.55 -18.61
N LEU A 189 14.47 4.37 -18.44
CA LEU A 189 15.40 4.32 -17.31
C LEU A 189 14.75 4.68 -15.96
N LYS A 190 13.62 5.41 -15.94
CA LYS A 190 12.93 5.70 -14.67
C LYS A 190 12.49 4.42 -13.94
N GLN A 191 12.33 3.30 -14.67
CA GLN A 191 11.96 2.01 -14.10
C GLN A 191 13.00 1.45 -13.12
N MET A 192 14.26 1.91 -13.19
CA MET A 192 15.33 1.51 -12.27
C MET A 192 15.17 2.14 -10.87
N PHE A 193 14.34 3.16 -10.73
CA PHE A 193 14.12 3.90 -9.48
C PHE A 193 12.80 3.56 -8.82
N ILE A 194 11.82 3.08 -9.59
CA ILE A 194 10.49 2.73 -9.11
C ILE A 194 10.56 1.34 -8.45
N GLY A 195 10.28 1.29 -7.15
CA GLY A 195 10.39 0.06 -6.36
C GLY A 195 11.80 -0.24 -5.85
N ALA A 196 12.75 0.69 -6.03
CA ALA A 196 14.14 0.51 -5.59
C ALA A 196 14.37 0.86 -4.10
N GLY A 197 13.36 1.30 -3.37
CA GLY A 197 13.47 1.66 -1.95
C GLY A 197 14.40 2.85 -1.67
N GLY A 198 14.75 3.64 -2.70
CA GLY A 198 15.72 4.72 -2.58
C GLY A 198 17.18 4.27 -2.75
N ALA A 199 17.46 2.99 -2.99
CA ALA A 199 18.82 2.47 -3.12
C ALA A 199 19.57 2.96 -4.36
N THR A 200 18.84 3.28 -5.45
CA THR A 200 19.43 3.77 -6.70
C THR A 200 19.49 5.29 -6.79
N GLY A 201 18.78 6.00 -5.92
CA GLY A 201 18.71 7.46 -5.87
C GLY A 201 17.47 7.94 -5.13
N ILE A 202 17.44 9.22 -4.79
CA ILE A 202 16.34 9.86 -4.05
C ILE A 202 15.44 10.58 -5.06
N VAL A 203 14.20 10.13 -5.17
CA VAL A 203 13.17 10.82 -5.98
C VAL A 203 12.84 12.17 -5.31
N ALA A 204 13.06 13.27 -6.03
CA ALA A 204 12.80 14.62 -5.57
C ALA A 204 11.48 15.20 -6.13
N GLY A 205 11.09 14.77 -7.33
CA GLY A 205 9.85 15.18 -7.99
C GLY A 205 9.37 14.16 -9.01
N ALA A 206 8.12 14.28 -9.44
CA ALA A 206 7.55 13.39 -10.42
C ALA A 206 6.42 14.01 -11.23
N THR A 207 6.23 13.52 -12.46
CA THR A 207 5.01 13.72 -13.25
C THR A 207 4.18 12.43 -13.19
N ILE A 208 2.97 12.55 -12.66
CA ILE A 208 2.06 11.43 -12.38
C ILE A 208 0.87 11.48 -13.34
N ALA A 209 0.55 10.37 -13.99
CA ALA A 209 -0.67 10.22 -14.76
C ALA A 209 -1.88 10.10 -13.84
N LEU A 210 -2.92 10.87 -14.12
CA LEU A 210 -4.19 10.88 -13.41
C LEU A 210 -5.28 10.18 -14.23
N THR A 211 -6.28 9.67 -13.53
CA THR A 211 -7.43 8.96 -14.09
C THR A 211 -8.69 9.79 -13.87
N PRO A 212 -9.68 9.78 -14.78
CA PRO A 212 -10.98 10.38 -14.52
C PRO A 212 -11.62 9.78 -13.26
N LEU A 213 -12.17 10.65 -12.42
CA LEU A 213 -12.87 10.24 -11.20
C LEU A 213 -14.14 9.46 -11.58
N PRO A 214 -14.36 8.26 -11.05
CA PRO A 214 -15.59 7.52 -11.29
C PRO A 214 -16.78 8.29 -10.70
N ARG A 215 -17.90 8.31 -11.42
CA ARG A 215 -19.12 9.00 -10.98
C ARG A 215 -19.98 8.14 -10.06
N HIS A 216 -19.95 6.85 -10.28
CA HIS A 216 -20.74 5.85 -9.57
C HIS A 216 -19.86 4.69 -9.15
N GLN A 217 -20.07 4.19 -7.95
CA GLN A 217 -19.36 3.02 -7.43
C GLN A 217 -20.35 2.16 -6.66
N VAL A 218 -20.31 0.86 -6.92
CA VAL A 218 -21.15 -0.13 -6.25
C VAL A 218 -20.29 -1.32 -5.88
N THR A 219 -20.49 -1.86 -4.70
CA THR A 219 -19.78 -3.04 -4.20
C THR A 219 -20.74 -4.19 -3.94
N ALA A 220 -20.27 -5.41 -4.10
CA ALA A 220 -20.95 -6.59 -3.58
C ALA A 220 -20.02 -7.34 -2.62
N MET A 221 -20.57 -7.79 -1.49
CA MET A 221 -19.95 -8.79 -0.63
C MET A 221 -20.67 -10.13 -0.80
N LEU A 222 -19.87 -11.18 -0.98
CA LEU A 222 -20.33 -12.55 -1.22
C LEU A 222 -19.85 -13.44 -0.08
N ALA A 223 -20.80 -14.06 0.63
CA ALA A 223 -20.51 -15.10 1.61
C ALA A 223 -20.20 -16.41 0.86
N LEU A 224 -18.96 -16.90 0.93
CA LEU A 224 -18.56 -18.10 0.18
C LEU A 224 -18.74 -19.37 1.00
N ALA A 225 -19.27 -20.42 0.35
CA ALA A 225 -19.31 -21.77 0.90
C ALA A 225 -17.89 -22.35 1.06
N ASP A 226 -17.02 -22.09 0.07
CA ASP A 226 -15.60 -22.46 0.08
C ASP A 226 -14.78 -21.28 -0.48
N ALA A 227 -13.75 -20.87 0.24
CA ALA A 227 -12.84 -19.82 -0.21
C ALA A 227 -12.22 -20.08 -1.59
N ARG A 228 -12.04 -21.32 -1.98
CA ARG A 228 -11.49 -21.73 -3.30
C ARG A 228 -12.31 -21.19 -4.46
N SER A 229 -13.61 -20.99 -4.28
CA SER A 229 -14.49 -20.42 -5.30
C SER A 229 -14.17 -18.97 -5.66
N ALA A 230 -13.39 -18.26 -4.85
CA ALA A 230 -13.09 -16.84 -5.08
C ALA A 230 -12.39 -16.59 -6.42
N VAL A 231 -11.53 -17.50 -6.89
CA VAL A 231 -10.82 -17.36 -8.17
C VAL A 231 -11.79 -17.54 -9.35
N ASP A 232 -12.68 -18.52 -9.29
CA ASP A 232 -13.67 -18.76 -10.35
C ASP A 232 -14.67 -17.59 -10.44
N LEU A 233 -15.07 -17.04 -9.29
CA LEU A 233 -15.93 -15.84 -9.24
C LEU A 233 -15.19 -14.61 -9.78
N LEU A 234 -13.90 -14.43 -9.50
CA LEU A 234 -13.08 -13.38 -10.09
C LEU A 234 -13.06 -13.48 -11.62
N LEU A 235 -12.75 -14.66 -12.17
CA LEU A 235 -12.70 -14.87 -13.63
C LEU A 235 -14.07 -14.63 -14.27
N SER A 236 -15.15 -15.04 -13.60
CA SER A 236 -16.52 -14.77 -14.05
C SER A 236 -16.82 -13.26 -14.04
N ALA A 237 -16.41 -12.54 -12.98
CA ALA A 237 -16.60 -11.11 -12.88
C ALA A 237 -15.79 -10.34 -13.93
N GLU A 238 -14.53 -10.73 -14.17
CA GLU A 238 -13.69 -10.15 -15.24
C GLU A 238 -14.35 -10.31 -16.62
N ASN A 239 -14.87 -11.51 -16.91
CA ASN A 239 -15.55 -11.78 -18.18
C ASN A 239 -16.84 -10.97 -18.34
N GLN A 240 -17.61 -10.79 -17.25
CA GLN A 240 -18.89 -10.08 -17.28
C GLN A 240 -18.71 -8.56 -17.32
N PHE A 241 -17.82 -8.02 -16.51
CA PHE A 241 -17.74 -6.58 -16.24
C PHE A 241 -16.56 -5.88 -16.92
N GLY A 242 -15.53 -6.60 -17.31
CA GLY A 242 -14.37 -6.03 -17.98
C GLY A 242 -13.78 -4.86 -17.18
N THR A 243 -13.66 -3.69 -17.83
CA THR A 243 -13.07 -2.49 -17.24
C THR A 243 -13.96 -1.78 -16.20
N LEU A 244 -15.19 -2.23 -15.97
CA LEU A 244 -16.01 -1.73 -14.86
C LEU A 244 -15.57 -2.34 -13.52
N LEU A 245 -14.95 -3.55 -13.54
CA LEU A 245 -14.44 -4.21 -12.34
C LEU A 245 -13.15 -3.51 -11.86
N THR A 246 -13.22 -2.82 -10.73
CA THR A 246 -12.10 -2.02 -10.20
C THR A 246 -11.34 -2.71 -9.09
N ALA A 247 -12.02 -3.54 -8.28
CA ALA A 247 -11.39 -4.28 -7.19
C ALA A 247 -12.04 -5.66 -7.01
N PHE A 248 -11.24 -6.63 -6.56
CA PHE A 248 -11.71 -7.93 -6.10
C PHE A 248 -10.88 -8.37 -4.89
N GLU A 249 -11.51 -8.27 -3.72
CA GLU A 249 -10.92 -8.49 -2.40
C GLU A 249 -11.38 -9.82 -1.80
N GLY A 250 -10.62 -10.34 -0.87
CA GLY A 250 -11.02 -11.49 -0.08
C GLY A 250 -10.69 -11.30 1.40
N MET A 251 -11.58 -11.78 2.29
CA MET A 251 -11.45 -11.59 3.73
C MET A 251 -11.93 -12.82 4.49
N SER A 252 -11.17 -13.27 5.49
CA SER A 252 -11.68 -14.23 6.46
C SER A 252 -12.75 -13.56 7.34
N MET A 253 -13.73 -14.32 7.80
CA MET A 253 -14.74 -13.78 8.72
C MET A 253 -14.12 -13.25 10.03
N ASN A 254 -13.04 -13.89 10.52
CA ASN A 254 -12.30 -13.38 11.68
C ASN A 254 -11.80 -11.94 11.50
N ALA A 255 -11.34 -11.59 10.28
CA ALA A 255 -10.88 -10.24 9.97
C ALA A 255 -12.06 -9.25 9.93
N VAL A 256 -13.18 -9.65 9.33
CA VAL A 256 -14.40 -8.84 9.28
C VAL A 256 -14.98 -8.62 10.68
N GLU A 257 -15.10 -9.66 11.50
CA GLU A 257 -15.55 -9.54 12.91
C GLU A 257 -14.66 -8.60 13.72
N ALA A 258 -13.34 -8.62 13.47
CA ALA A 258 -12.46 -7.66 14.14
C ALA A 258 -12.83 -6.22 13.79
N ALA A 259 -13.12 -5.92 12.52
CA ALA A 259 -13.54 -4.59 12.08
C ALA A 259 -14.89 -4.17 12.68
N LEU A 260 -15.86 -5.08 12.71
CA LEU A 260 -17.20 -4.84 13.27
C LEU A 260 -17.15 -4.53 14.76
N ASP A 261 -16.31 -5.24 15.51
CA ASP A 261 -16.14 -5.00 16.95
C ASP A 261 -15.37 -3.71 17.26
N HIS A 262 -14.49 -3.30 16.33
CA HIS A 262 -13.62 -2.14 16.54
C HIS A 262 -14.32 -0.80 16.23
N VAL A 263 -15.18 -0.78 15.19
CA VAL A 263 -15.82 0.47 14.73
C VAL A 263 -17.29 0.47 15.15
N PRO A 264 -17.68 1.35 16.09
CA PRO A 264 -19.08 1.48 16.49
C PRO A 264 -20.00 1.82 15.29
N GLY A 265 -21.11 1.09 15.18
CA GLY A 265 -22.11 1.34 14.13
C GLY A 265 -21.86 0.62 12.80
N LEU A 266 -20.74 -0.07 12.61
CA LEU A 266 -20.60 -1.01 11.50
C LEU A 266 -21.46 -2.26 11.79
N ALA A 267 -22.32 -2.63 10.83
CA ALA A 267 -23.15 -3.82 10.91
C ALA A 267 -22.60 -4.93 10.00
N SER A 268 -22.77 -6.18 10.46
CA SER A 268 -22.42 -7.34 9.62
C SER A 268 -23.22 -7.33 8.32
N PRO A 269 -22.58 -7.52 7.16
CA PRO A 269 -23.29 -7.74 5.91
C PRO A 269 -24.09 -9.04 5.92
N PHE A 270 -23.75 -10.01 6.79
CA PHE A 270 -24.38 -11.32 6.93
C PHE A 270 -24.87 -11.56 8.36
N PRO A 271 -25.98 -10.91 8.80
CA PRO A 271 -26.43 -10.97 10.20
C PRO A 271 -26.94 -12.36 10.62
N HIS A 272 -27.32 -13.19 9.64
CA HIS A 272 -27.89 -14.53 9.88
C HIS A 272 -26.92 -15.67 9.61
N GLY A 273 -25.66 -15.37 9.28
CA GLY A 273 -24.67 -16.38 8.94
C GLY A 273 -23.26 -15.96 9.34
N ARG A 274 -22.40 -16.98 9.50
CA ARG A 274 -20.96 -16.78 9.73
C ARG A 274 -20.19 -17.52 8.64
N PRO A 275 -20.05 -16.94 7.41
CA PRO A 275 -19.29 -17.56 6.35
C PRO A 275 -17.81 -17.69 6.75
N GLY A 276 -17.15 -18.75 6.30
CA GLY A 276 -15.71 -18.92 6.56
C GLY A 276 -14.86 -17.89 5.82
N TYR A 277 -15.35 -17.42 4.67
CA TYR A 277 -14.66 -16.48 3.80
C TYR A 277 -15.64 -15.59 3.05
N ILE A 278 -15.23 -14.36 2.78
CA ILE A 278 -16.00 -13.34 2.07
C ILE A 278 -15.17 -12.86 0.88
N ALA A 279 -15.77 -12.84 -0.30
CA ALA A 279 -15.25 -12.08 -1.44
C ALA A 279 -15.99 -10.74 -1.52
N MET A 280 -15.28 -9.67 -1.90
CA MET A 280 -15.85 -8.35 -2.16
C MET A 280 -15.36 -7.88 -3.52
N LEU A 281 -16.29 -7.40 -4.35
CA LEU A 281 -15.94 -6.77 -5.62
C LEU A 281 -16.53 -5.38 -5.72
N GLU A 282 -15.86 -4.51 -6.48
CA GLU A 282 -16.28 -3.14 -6.77
C GLU A 282 -16.43 -2.95 -8.27
N LEU A 283 -17.55 -2.37 -8.66
CA LEU A 283 -17.73 -1.82 -10.00
C LEU A 283 -17.73 -0.29 -9.96
N SER A 284 -17.04 0.32 -10.91
CA SER A 284 -17.02 1.77 -11.10
C SER A 284 -17.67 2.15 -12.43
N GLY A 285 -18.65 3.04 -12.38
CA GLY A 285 -19.42 3.52 -13.51
C GLY A 285 -19.10 4.95 -13.91
N ASN A 286 -19.71 5.36 -15.01
CA ASN A 286 -19.59 6.67 -15.62
C ASN A 286 -20.97 7.25 -15.92
N ALA A 287 -21.07 8.28 -16.77
CA ALA A 287 -22.34 8.91 -17.13
C ALA A 287 -23.32 8.00 -17.87
N VAL A 288 -22.85 6.90 -18.47
CA VAL A 288 -23.67 5.93 -19.22
C VAL A 288 -24.09 4.74 -18.33
N CYS A 289 -23.27 4.41 -17.32
CA CYS A 289 -23.52 3.31 -16.40
C CYS A 289 -23.61 3.88 -14.97
N ASP A 290 -24.82 4.20 -14.55
CA ASP A 290 -25.13 4.79 -13.26
C ASP A 290 -25.22 3.76 -12.13
N THR A 291 -25.48 4.23 -10.90
CA THR A 291 -25.56 3.38 -9.71
C THR A 291 -26.62 2.28 -9.86
N ALA A 292 -27.81 2.60 -10.37
CA ALA A 292 -28.89 1.63 -10.51
C ALA A 292 -28.56 0.54 -11.54
N ALA A 293 -27.92 0.91 -12.65
CA ALA A 293 -27.44 -0.04 -13.65
C ALA A 293 -26.36 -0.98 -13.07
N LEU A 294 -25.43 -0.44 -12.28
CA LEU A 294 -24.41 -1.26 -11.62
C LEU A 294 -24.97 -2.21 -10.57
N GLU A 295 -25.92 -1.75 -9.74
CA GLU A 295 -26.62 -2.58 -8.75
C GLU A 295 -27.37 -3.72 -9.42
N THR A 296 -28.12 -3.43 -10.49
CA THR A 296 -28.85 -4.43 -11.28
C THR A 296 -27.88 -5.46 -11.88
N ALA A 297 -26.81 -5.00 -12.52
CA ALA A 297 -25.81 -5.88 -13.14
C ALA A 297 -25.14 -6.81 -12.11
N LEU A 298 -24.81 -6.30 -10.91
CA LEU A 298 -24.27 -7.12 -9.82
C LEU A 298 -25.29 -8.14 -9.32
N ALA A 299 -26.55 -7.75 -9.12
CA ALA A 299 -27.60 -8.65 -8.66
C ALA A 299 -27.84 -9.78 -9.66
N GLU A 300 -27.94 -9.46 -10.96
CA GLU A 300 -28.10 -10.44 -12.03
C GLU A 300 -26.91 -11.38 -12.14
N TRP A 301 -25.68 -10.87 -12.01
CA TRP A 301 -24.47 -11.68 -12.03
C TRP A 301 -24.38 -12.59 -10.80
N CYS A 302 -24.78 -12.15 -9.61
CA CYS A 302 -24.77 -12.95 -8.39
C CYS A 302 -25.81 -14.09 -8.40
N ALA A 303 -26.99 -13.87 -9.00
CA ALA A 303 -28.14 -14.76 -8.92
C ALA A 303 -27.85 -16.24 -9.29
N PRO A 304 -27.07 -16.55 -10.35
CA PRO A 304 -26.74 -17.94 -10.71
C PRO A 304 -25.90 -18.67 -9.65
N PHE A 305 -25.16 -17.96 -8.82
CA PHE A 305 -24.27 -18.51 -7.80
C PHE A 305 -24.96 -18.74 -6.44
N LEU A 306 -26.14 -18.11 -6.22
CA LEU A 306 -26.96 -18.19 -5.00
C LEU A 306 -27.92 -19.40 -5.00
N ARG A 307 -27.47 -20.54 -5.51
CA ARG A 307 -28.29 -21.78 -5.52
C ARG A 307 -27.97 -22.62 -4.29
N ALA A 308 -28.84 -23.58 -3.95
CA ALA A 308 -28.72 -24.42 -2.75
C ALA A 308 -27.36 -25.12 -2.59
N GLU A 309 -26.70 -25.49 -3.71
CA GLU A 309 -25.36 -26.08 -3.74
C GLU A 309 -24.35 -25.17 -4.47
N GLY A 310 -24.68 -23.88 -4.59
CA GLY A 310 -23.83 -22.90 -5.25
C GLY A 310 -22.62 -22.47 -4.40
N PRO A 311 -21.62 -21.83 -5.02
CA PRO A 311 -20.43 -21.36 -4.31
C PRO A 311 -20.70 -20.17 -3.38
N VAL A 312 -21.85 -19.48 -3.53
CA VAL A 312 -22.22 -18.30 -2.76
C VAL A 312 -23.45 -18.61 -1.90
N LEU A 313 -23.29 -18.45 -0.58
CA LEU A 313 -24.34 -18.67 0.41
C LEU A 313 -25.29 -17.49 0.55
N ASP A 314 -24.74 -16.27 0.42
CA ASP A 314 -25.46 -15.01 0.51
C ASP A 314 -24.69 -13.89 -0.19
N ALA A 315 -25.39 -12.86 -0.67
CA ALA A 315 -24.79 -11.73 -1.36
C ALA A 315 -25.47 -10.42 -0.97
N VAL A 316 -24.68 -9.40 -0.67
CA VAL A 316 -25.17 -8.05 -0.31
C VAL A 316 -24.54 -7.03 -1.23
N VAL A 317 -25.38 -6.20 -1.86
CA VAL A 317 -24.96 -5.09 -2.70
C VAL A 317 -25.05 -3.78 -1.91
N ASP A 318 -24.05 -2.90 -2.05
CA ASP A 318 -24.00 -1.61 -1.37
C ASP A 318 -23.39 -0.53 -2.28
N SER A 319 -24.06 0.61 -2.34
CA SER A 319 -23.59 1.83 -3.01
C SER A 319 -23.21 2.95 -2.01
N GLY A 320 -23.36 2.69 -0.71
CA GLY A 320 -23.12 3.63 0.37
C GLY A 320 -21.72 3.58 0.98
N GLY A 321 -20.83 2.73 0.49
CA GLY A 321 -19.45 2.63 0.96
C GLY A 321 -19.24 1.81 2.24
N ARG A 322 -20.29 1.14 2.77
CA ARG A 322 -20.19 0.34 4.01
C ARG A 322 -19.21 -0.83 3.89
N HIS A 323 -19.14 -1.46 2.73
CA HIS A 323 -18.24 -2.57 2.48
C HIS A 323 -16.77 -2.13 2.57
N TRP A 324 -16.43 -0.99 1.98
CA TRP A 324 -15.09 -0.40 2.11
C TRP A 324 -14.79 0.05 3.53
N ALA A 325 -15.77 0.59 4.26
CA ALA A 325 -15.58 0.95 5.66
C ALA A 325 -15.18 -0.26 6.51
N ILE A 326 -15.81 -1.44 6.29
CA ILE A 326 -15.40 -2.70 6.93
C ILE A 326 -13.97 -3.06 6.54
N ARG A 327 -13.69 -3.09 5.23
CA ARG A 327 -12.37 -3.51 4.69
C ARG A 327 -11.22 -2.62 5.20
N HIS A 328 -11.42 -1.30 5.22
CA HIS A 328 -10.41 -0.34 5.66
C HIS A 328 -10.19 -0.36 7.18
N ALA A 329 -11.18 -0.76 7.96
CA ALA A 329 -11.05 -0.87 9.41
C ALA A 329 -10.22 -2.08 9.87
N ILE A 330 -10.07 -3.13 9.04
CA ILE A 330 -9.41 -4.39 9.44
C ILE A 330 -7.99 -4.16 10.00
N PRO A 331 -7.07 -3.42 9.35
CA PRO A 331 -5.69 -3.30 9.85
C PRO A 331 -5.60 -2.72 11.27
N GLU A 332 -6.40 -1.70 11.57
CA GLU A 332 -6.43 -1.08 12.90
C GLU A 332 -7.13 -1.96 13.93
N ALA A 333 -8.24 -2.56 13.54
CA ALA A 333 -8.99 -3.48 14.38
C ALA A 333 -8.16 -4.67 14.89
N LEU A 334 -7.26 -5.19 14.04
CA LEU A 334 -6.38 -6.29 14.42
C LEU A 334 -5.37 -5.89 15.50
N ARG A 335 -4.88 -4.63 15.49
CA ARG A 335 -4.02 -4.10 16.57
C ARG A 335 -4.74 -4.07 17.92
N GLY A 336 -6.03 -3.81 17.93
CA GLY A 336 -6.86 -3.90 19.12
C GLY A 336 -7.03 -5.32 19.68
N ARG A 337 -6.80 -6.37 18.88
CA ARG A 337 -6.92 -7.76 19.29
C ARG A 337 -5.64 -8.38 19.85
N GLY A 338 -4.49 -7.81 19.49
CA GLY A 338 -3.19 -8.35 19.94
C GLY A 338 -2.01 -7.86 19.13
N SER A 339 -0.88 -8.53 19.30
CA SER A 339 0.32 -8.27 18.50
C SER A 339 0.14 -8.83 17.10
N VAL A 340 0.19 -7.96 16.11
CA VAL A 340 -0.04 -8.29 14.70
C VAL A 340 1.26 -8.77 14.04
N ILE A 341 1.21 -9.97 13.45
CA ILE A 341 2.26 -10.54 12.61
C ILE A 341 1.72 -10.55 11.18
N ALA A 342 1.99 -9.50 10.43
CA ALA A 342 1.58 -9.39 9.03
C ALA A 342 2.66 -9.99 8.12
N CYS A 343 2.21 -10.75 7.13
CA CYS A 343 2.99 -11.25 6.01
C CYS A 343 2.28 -10.78 4.73
N ASP A 344 2.86 -9.79 4.07
CA ASP A 344 2.40 -9.37 2.75
C ASP A 344 3.04 -10.31 1.74
N ILE A 345 2.22 -11.01 0.97
CA ILE A 345 2.67 -12.04 0.03
C ILE A 345 1.93 -11.88 -1.29
N ALA A 346 2.60 -12.25 -2.36
CA ALA A 346 2.00 -12.34 -3.68
C ALA A 346 2.38 -13.65 -4.36
N VAL A 347 1.41 -14.30 -5.00
CA VAL A 347 1.57 -15.52 -5.79
C VAL A 347 0.79 -15.37 -7.09
N ARG A 348 0.95 -16.30 -8.02
CA ARG A 348 0.08 -16.31 -9.21
C ARG A 348 -1.39 -16.36 -8.79
N ARG A 349 -2.24 -15.57 -9.45
CA ARG A 349 -3.68 -15.46 -9.11
C ARG A 349 -4.39 -16.82 -8.97
N GLY A 350 -4.10 -17.75 -9.85
CA GLY A 350 -4.66 -19.11 -9.79
C GLY A 350 -4.26 -19.90 -8.54
N ASP A 351 -3.12 -19.57 -7.94
CA ASP A 351 -2.57 -20.32 -6.80
C ASP A 351 -2.96 -19.67 -5.44
N ILE A 352 -3.57 -18.48 -5.43
CA ILE A 352 -3.76 -17.67 -4.21
C ILE A 352 -4.58 -18.41 -3.14
N MET A 353 -5.63 -19.12 -3.51
CA MET A 353 -6.47 -19.86 -2.55
C MET A 353 -5.84 -21.18 -2.12
N THR A 354 -5.08 -21.83 -2.99
CA THR A 354 -4.29 -23.02 -2.65
C THR A 354 -3.16 -22.66 -1.68
N CYS A 355 -2.44 -21.60 -1.96
CA CYS A 355 -1.42 -21.03 -1.07
C CYS A 355 -2.02 -20.64 0.30
N ARG A 356 -3.18 -19.98 0.31
CA ARG A 356 -3.91 -19.66 1.54
C ARG A 356 -4.23 -20.90 2.38
N ALA A 357 -4.78 -21.93 1.75
CA ALA A 357 -5.15 -23.16 2.44
C ALA A 357 -3.91 -23.87 3.02
N HIS A 358 -2.84 -23.96 2.25
CA HIS A 358 -1.55 -24.53 2.68
C HIS A 358 -1.00 -23.75 3.89
N LEU A 359 -0.83 -22.44 3.77
CA LEU A 359 -0.33 -21.59 4.86
C LEU A 359 -1.23 -21.66 6.11
N SER A 360 -2.55 -21.75 5.95
CA SER A 360 -3.48 -21.83 7.07
C SER A 360 -3.34 -23.17 7.82
N THR A 361 -3.19 -24.28 7.12
CA THR A 361 -3.00 -25.61 7.70
C THR A 361 -1.67 -25.69 8.45
N GLU A 362 -0.58 -25.35 7.78
CA GLU A 362 0.78 -25.39 8.34
C GLU A 362 0.90 -24.53 9.58
N ALA A 363 0.38 -23.32 9.48
CA ALA A 363 0.50 -22.38 10.56
C ALA A 363 -0.42 -22.70 11.75
N ALA A 364 -1.58 -23.32 11.55
CA ALA A 364 -2.42 -23.81 12.64
C ALA A 364 -1.74 -24.96 13.41
N ALA A 365 -1.04 -25.86 12.68
CA ALA A 365 -0.29 -26.94 13.28
C ALA A 365 0.92 -26.44 14.10
N ARG A 366 1.65 -25.45 13.56
CA ARG A 366 2.91 -24.98 14.14
C ARG A 366 2.75 -23.94 15.24
N TRP A 367 1.73 -23.08 15.13
CA TRP A 367 1.43 -22.00 16.08
C TRP A 367 -0.08 -21.97 16.42
N PRO A 368 -0.58 -22.93 17.18
CA PRO A 368 -2.02 -23.05 17.49
C PRO A 368 -2.58 -21.85 18.27
N ASP A 369 -1.73 -21.11 18.97
CA ASP A 369 -2.12 -19.93 19.73
C ASP A 369 -2.32 -18.67 18.87
N LEU A 370 -1.82 -18.67 17.61
CA LEU A 370 -2.01 -17.57 16.69
C LEU A 370 -3.35 -17.69 15.95
N THR A 371 -4.13 -16.64 15.98
CA THR A 371 -5.38 -16.56 15.19
C THR A 371 -5.12 -16.03 13.78
N ILE A 372 -5.78 -16.61 12.78
CA ILE A 372 -5.66 -16.18 11.38
C ILE A 372 -6.71 -15.11 11.09
N HIS A 373 -6.25 -13.99 10.53
CA HIS A 373 -7.06 -12.86 10.08
C HIS A 373 -6.59 -12.41 8.71
N ASP A 374 -6.72 -13.29 7.73
CA ASP A 374 -6.26 -13.02 6.38
C ASP A 374 -7.26 -12.20 5.58
N PHE A 375 -6.74 -11.27 4.79
CA PHE A 375 -7.50 -10.41 3.87
C PHE A 375 -6.58 -9.92 2.75
N GLY A 376 -7.15 -9.37 1.66
CA GLY A 376 -6.34 -8.72 0.61
C GLY A 376 -6.84 -8.96 -0.79
N HIS A 377 -5.97 -8.69 -1.73
CA HIS A 377 -6.24 -8.47 -3.13
C HIS A 377 -6.24 -9.80 -3.91
N VAL A 378 -7.36 -10.53 -3.90
CA VAL A 378 -7.47 -11.78 -4.68
C VAL A 378 -7.28 -11.49 -6.18
N GLY A 379 -7.72 -10.31 -6.63
CA GLY A 379 -7.66 -9.90 -8.03
C GLY A 379 -6.27 -9.83 -8.63
N ASP A 380 -5.25 -9.52 -7.83
CA ASP A 380 -3.86 -9.41 -8.29
C ASP A 380 -2.94 -10.53 -7.78
N GLY A 381 -3.46 -11.43 -6.94
CA GLY A 381 -2.69 -12.49 -6.30
C GLY A 381 -1.98 -12.05 -5.02
N GLY A 382 -2.23 -10.82 -4.56
CA GLY A 382 -1.70 -10.27 -3.31
C GLY A 382 -2.55 -10.62 -2.09
N ARG A 383 -1.90 -10.80 -0.94
CA ARG A 383 -2.59 -11.12 0.30
C ARG A 383 -1.83 -10.65 1.53
N HIS A 384 -2.58 -10.04 2.45
CA HIS A 384 -2.13 -9.82 3.82
C HIS A 384 -2.44 -11.08 4.64
N PHE A 385 -1.51 -12.03 4.66
CA PHE A 385 -1.64 -13.22 5.47
C PHE A 385 -1.27 -12.88 6.92
N THR A 386 -2.25 -12.34 7.64
CA THR A 386 -2.07 -11.76 8.96
C THR A 386 -2.42 -12.75 10.05
N ARG A 387 -1.59 -12.75 11.10
CA ARG A 387 -1.80 -13.49 12.34
C ARG A 387 -1.76 -12.57 13.52
N VAL A 388 -2.50 -12.92 14.57
CA VAL A 388 -2.55 -12.13 15.79
C VAL A 388 -2.20 -13.02 16.97
N TRP A 389 -1.22 -12.57 17.77
CA TRP A 389 -0.98 -13.09 19.11
C TRP A 389 -1.93 -12.38 20.06
N PRO A 390 -2.96 -13.07 20.61
CA PRO A 390 -4.01 -12.42 21.38
C PRO A 390 -3.49 -11.80 22.68
N HIS A 391 -3.98 -10.63 23.04
CA HIS A 391 -3.62 -9.96 24.30
C HIS A 391 -3.81 -10.83 25.55
N ARG A 392 -4.82 -11.73 25.55
CA ARG A 392 -5.09 -12.66 26.67
C ARG A 392 -3.93 -13.62 26.98
N LEU A 393 -3.00 -13.81 26.05
CA LEU A 393 -1.83 -14.67 26.21
C LEU A 393 -0.60 -13.91 26.71
N GLY A 394 -0.74 -12.62 27.00
CA GLY A 394 0.36 -11.76 27.45
C GLY A 394 1.28 -11.31 26.32
N SER A 395 2.55 -11.03 26.66
CA SER A 395 3.54 -10.54 25.71
C SER A 395 3.89 -11.58 24.66
N THR A 396 4.12 -11.11 23.42
CA THR A 396 4.55 -11.96 22.31
C THR A 396 5.90 -12.59 22.62
N PRO A 397 6.06 -13.91 22.45
CA PRO A 397 7.34 -14.56 22.63
C PRO A 397 8.44 -13.97 21.73
N VAL A 398 9.65 -13.82 22.29
CA VAL A 398 10.80 -13.32 21.52
C VAL A 398 11.07 -14.21 20.31
N GLY A 399 11.29 -13.62 19.15
CA GLY A 399 11.55 -14.34 17.89
C GLY A 399 10.32 -14.94 17.20
N LEU A 400 9.14 -14.94 17.83
CA LEU A 400 7.93 -15.53 17.23
C LEU A 400 7.56 -14.87 15.90
N ALA A 401 7.53 -13.54 15.86
CA ALA A 401 7.15 -12.81 14.65
C ALA A 401 8.12 -13.06 13.48
N GLU A 402 9.42 -13.10 13.78
CA GLU A 402 10.46 -13.42 12.80
C GLU A 402 10.34 -14.87 12.30
N GLY A 403 10.17 -15.83 13.20
CA GLY A 403 9.99 -17.23 12.87
C GLY A 403 8.75 -17.49 11.99
N VAL A 404 7.64 -16.81 12.28
CA VAL A 404 6.42 -16.89 11.45
C VAL A 404 6.67 -16.31 10.06
N ARG A 405 7.26 -15.11 9.95
CA ARG A 405 7.54 -14.48 8.64
C ARG A 405 8.49 -15.33 7.81
N THR A 406 9.62 -15.74 8.38
CA THR A 406 10.60 -16.59 7.69
C THR A 406 9.94 -17.84 7.13
N TYR A 407 9.11 -18.51 7.92
CA TYR A 407 8.43 -19.73 7.48
C TYR A 407 7.40 -19.50 6.37
N VAL A 408 6.56 -18.45 6.53
CA VAL A 408 5.57 -18.08 5.51
C VAL A 408 6.24 -17.70 4.21
N PHE A 409 7.28 -16.85 4.27
CA PHE A 409 8.01 -16.40 3.08
C PHE A 409 8.75 -17.55 2.39
N ASP A 410 9.32 -18.49 3.15
CA ASP A 410 9.97 -19.68 2.61
C ASP A 410 8.98 -20.54 1.80
N ILE A 411 7.78 -20.79 2.34
CA ILE A 411 6.71 -21.48 1.62
C ILE A 411 6.30 -20.74 0.35
N VAL A 412 6.04 -19.43 0.46
CA VAL A 412 5.61 -18.60 -0.68
C VAL A 412 6.64 -18.62 -1.80
N VAL A 413 7.90 -18.44 -1.49
CA VAL A 413 8.97 -18.40 -2.50
C VAL A 413 9.24 -19.79 -3.08
N ARG A 414 9.44 -20.80 -2.22
CA ARG A 414 9.90 -22.11 -2.68
C ARG A 414 8.81 -22.99 -3.30
N HIS A 415 7.58 -22.91 -2.77
CA HIS A 415 6.49 -23.77 -3.28
C HIS A 415 5.63 -23.09 -4.33
N TYR A 416 5.53 -21.75 -4.30
CA TYR A 416 4.64 -21.00 -5.20
C TYR A 416 5.38 -20.06 -6.16
N GLY A 417 6.71 -19.89 -6.01
CA GLY A 417 7.49 -18.95 -6.82
C GLY A 417 7.00 -17.49 -6.63
N GLY A 418 6.44 -17.22 -5.45
CA GLY A 418 5.87 -15.91 -5.11
C GLY A 418 6.89 -14.92 -4.57
N SER A 419 6.39 -13.78 -4.08
CA SER A 419 7.18 -12.70 -3.48
C SER A 419 6.55 -12.20 -2.17
N PHE A 420 7.31 -11.36 -1.43
CA PHE A 420 6.89 -10.75 -0.18
C PHE A 420 7.49 -9.34 -0.04
#